data_e963d942e5e241453cb5705fa7434e2f
#
_entry.id   e963d942e5e241453cb5705fa7434e2f
#
_cell.length_a   1.000
_cell.length_b   1.000
_cell.length_c   1.000
_cell.angle_alpha   90.00
_cell.angle_beta   90.00
_cell.angle_gamma   90.00
#
_symmetry.space_group_name_H-M   'P 1'
#
loop_
_entity.id
_entity.type
_entity.pdbx_description
1 polymer ?
#
loop_
_entity_poly.entity_id
_entity_poly.type
_entity_poly.pdbx_seq_one_letter_code
_entity_poly.pdbx_strand_id
1 'polypeptide(L)'
;GDVYKRQGASPLVARAARQQGALTIAVVTRPFSFEGPQRAASAALGIDNLREEVDALIVIPNDRLLELDDSSIGIVDAFRTADTALLAGVQGITDLLTINPYIHVDFSDITSILQNSGTALFGIGAARGEDRAAQAAEIAISSPLLEESIDGASGVLINIAASNDLKLAEVNQAVGFVREAAHPEAQIIFGLALDDAYGDEMRVTV
;
A
#
# COMPACT_ATOMS: atom_id res chain seq x y z
N GLY A 1 8.03 1.71 -22.57
CA GLY A 1 7.51 0.84 -23.64
C GLY A 1 6.73 -0.31 -23.06
N ASP A 2 5.62 -0.65 -23.57
CA ASP A 2 4.84 -1.88 -23.38
C ASP A 2 3.59 -1.83 -22.52
N VAL A 3 2.90 -0.69 -22.58
CA VAL A 3 1.53 -0.59 -22.06
C VAL A 3 0.62 -1.67 -22.68
N TYR A 4 0.74 -1.95 -23.98
CA TYR A 4 -0.09 -2.95 -24.68
C TYR A 4 0.18 -4.40 -24.28
N LYS A 5 1.42 -4.81 -24.01
CA LYS A 5 1.75 -6.20 -23.66
C LYS A 5 1.39 -6.54 -22.24
N ARG A 6 1.61 -5.61 -21.29
CA ARG A 6 1.30 -5.84 -19.86
C ARG A 6 -0.20 -5.83 -19.60
N GLN A 7 -0.96 -4.94 -20.23
CA GLN A 7 -2.43 -4.87 -20.06
C GLN A 7 -3.15 -6.14 -20.53
N GLY A 8 -2.65 -6.81 -21.57
CA GLY A 8 -3.23 -8.07 -22.05
C GLY A 8 -2.79 -9.29 -21.26
N ALA A 9 -1.56 -9.31 -20.73
CA ALA A 9 -1.01 -10.47 -20.05
C ALA A 9 -1.36 -10.50 -18.55
N SER A 10 -1.40 -9.35 -17.87
CA SER A 10 -1.62 -9.29 -16.43
C SER A 10 -2.95 -9.91 -15.98
N PRO A 11 -4.10 -9.62 -16.62
CA PRO A 11 -5.35 -10.29 -16.26
C PRO A 11 -5.31 -11.81 -16.44
N LEU A 12 -4.63 -12.30 -17.49
CA LEU A 12 -4.51 -13.74 -17.73
C LEU A 12 -3.66 -14.43 -16.65
N VAL A 13 -2.55 -13.79 -16.24
CA VAL A 13 -1.71 -14.30 -15.16
C VAL A 13 -2.47 -14.29 -13.82
N ALA A 14 -3.20 -13.21 -13.53
CA ALA A 14 -4.02 -13.09 -12.34
C ALA A 14 -5.09 -14.18 -12.29
N ARG A 15 -5.82 -14.37 -13.37
CA ARG A 15 -6.81 -15.46 -13.50
C ARG A 15 -6.20 -16.83 -13.25
N ALA A 16 -5.04 -17.12 -13.85
CA ALA A 16 -4.35 -18.39 -13.66
C ALA A 16 -3.95 -18.61 -12.20
N ALA A 17 -3.47 -17.57 -11.52
CA ALA A 17 -3.12 -17.63 -10.10
C ALA A 17 -4.36 -17.91 -9.22
N ARG A 18 -5.46 -17.17 -9.43
CA ARG A 18 -6.71 -17.41 -8.69
C ARG A 18 -7.29 -18.80 -8.93
N GLN A 19 -7.21 -19.32 -10.14
CA GLN A 19 -7.65 -20.68 -10.45
C GLN A 19 -6.88 -21.76 -9.69
N GLN A 20 -5.64 -21.47 -9.27
CA GLN A 20 -4.84 -22.33 -8.39
C GLN A 20 -5.13 -22.14 -6.89
N GLY A 21 -6.09 -21.27 -6.54
CA GLY A 21 -6.42 -20.95 -5.15
C GLY A 21 -5.43 -19.98 -4.48
N ALA A 22 -4.58 -19.31 -5.25
CA ALA A 22 -3.66 -18.32 -4.71
C ALA A 22 -4.36 -16.99 -4.44
N LEU A 23 -4.14 -16.40 -3.26
CA LEU A 23 -4.52 -15.00 -2.99
C LEU A 23 -3.76 -14.11 -3.99
N THR A 24 -4.51 -13.41 -4.82
CA THR A 24 -3.97 -12.65 -5.95
C THR A 24 -4.21 -11.17 -5.75
N ILE A 25 -3.12 -10.42 -5.55
CA ILE A 25 -3.15 -8.98 -5.33
C ILE A 25 -2.42 -8.31 -6.48
N ALA A 26 -3.02 -7.27 -7.06
CA ALA A 26 -2.37 -6.44 -8.06
C ALA A 26 -2.04 -5.06 -7.50
N VAL A 27 -0.83 -4.59 -7.78
CA VAL A 27 -0.39 -3.22 -7.50
C VAL A 27 -0.04 -2.57 -8.83
N VAL A 28 -0.74 -1.51 -9.17
CA VAL A 28 -0.60 -0.81 -10.46
C VAL A 28 -0.55 0.69 -10.27
N THR A 29 -0.01 1.41 -11.27
CA THR A 29 -0.03 2.87 -11.28
C THR A 29 -0.96 3.40 -12.38
N ARG A 30 -1.58 4.56 -12.12
CA ARG A 30 -2.14 5.39 -13.19
C ARG A 30 -1.04 6.24 -13.80
N PRO A 31 -1.04 6.44 -15.13
CA PRO A 31 -0.05 7.29 -15.77
C PRO A 31 -0.14 8.73 -15.28
N PHE A 32 0.95 9.47 -15.38
CA PHE A 32 0.94 10.92 -15.19
C PHE A 32 0.05 11.62 -16.21
N SER A 33 -0.58 12.72 -15.83
CA SER A 33 -1.47 13.51 -16.70
C SER A 33 -0.76 14.01 -17.97
N PHE A 34 0.53 14.33 -17.87
CA PHE A 34 1.32 14.78 -19.03
C PHE A 34 1.56 13.67 -20.07
N GLU A 35 1.34 12.39 -19.75
CA GLU A 35 1.47 11.28 -20.69
C GLU A 35 0.31 11.23 -21.70
N GLY A 36 -0.75 11.96 -21.44
CA GLY A 36 -1.85 12.21 -22.33
C GLY A 36 -3.07 11.30 -22.18
N PRO A 37 -4.22 11.73 -22.75
CA PRO A 37 -5.51 11.10 -22.53
C PRO A 37 -5.62 9.67 -23.09
N GLN A 38 -4.89 9.35 -24.15
CA GLN A 38 -4.90 7.98 -24.70
C GLN A 38 -4.28 6.97 -23.73
N ARG A 39 -3.19 7.34 -23.06
CA ARG A 39 -2.59 6.49 -22.02
C ARG A 39 -3.51 6.36 -20.81
N ALA A 40 -4.12 7.45 -20.38
CA ALA A 40 -5.08 7.44 -19.27
C ALA A 40 -6.27 6.51 -19.58
N ALA A 41 -6.86 6.59 -20.77
CA ALA A 41 -7.95 5.72 -21.18
C ALA A 41 -7.54 4.23 -21.27
N SER A 42 -6.35 3.96 -21.81
CA SER A 42 -5.81 2.60 -21.87
C SER A 42 -5.55 2.04 -20.47
N ALA A 43 -5.01 2.85 -19.57
CA ALA A 43 -4.76 2.43 -18.19
C ALA A 43 -6.08 2.14 -17.46
N ALA A 44 -7.10 3.00 -17.61
CA ALA A 44 -8.42 2.78 -17.01
C ALA A 44 -9.02 1.43 -17.44
N LEU A 45 -9.02 1.15 -18.76
CA LEU A 45 -9.50 -0.13 -19.27
C LEU A 45 -8.70 -1.33 -18.73
N GLY A 46 -7.37 -1.19 -18.65
CA GLY A 46 -6.50 -2.23 -18.08
C GLY A 46 -6.75 -2.49 -16.60
N ILE A 47 -7.01 -1.43 -15.83
CA ILE A 47 -7.35 -1.50 -14.41
C ILE A 47 -8.69 -2.21 -14.23
N ASP A 48 -9.72 -1.84 -15.01
CA ASP A 48 -11.04 -2.45 -14.92
C ASP A 48 -11.01 -3.95 -15.27
N ASN A 49 -10.29 -4.33 -16.32
CA ASN A 49 -10.10 -5.74 -16.67
C ASN A 49 -9.34 -6.52 -15.60
N LEU A 50 -8.35 -5.89 -14.95
CA LEU A 50 -7.54 -6.55 -13.92
C LEU A 50 -8.35 -6.70 -12.61
N ARG A 51 -9.21 -5.74 -12.30
CA ARG A 51 -10.07 -5.77 -11.10
C ARG A 51 -10.95 -7.01 -11.03
N GLU A 52 -11.43 -7.50 -12.17
CA GLU A 52 -12.27 -8.71 -12.24
C GLU A 52 -11.47 -9.99 -11.98
N GLU A 53 -10.17 -9.96 -12.15
CA GLU A 53 -9.29 -11.13 -12.11
C GLU A 53 -8.42 -11.25 -10.85
N VAL A 54 -8.49 -10.26 -9.95
CA VAL A 54 -7.72 -10.24 -8.70
C VAL A 54 -8.64 -10.25 -7.47
N ASP A 55 -8.09 -10.61 -6.32
CA ASP A 55 -8.78 -10.52 -5.03
C ASP A 55 -8.76 -9.10 -4.48
N ALA A 56 -7.63 -8.42 -4.63
CA ALA A 56 -7.44 -7.04 -4.25
C ALA A 56 -6.64 -6.27 -5.32
N LEU A 57 -7.04 -5.05 -5.59
CA LEU A 57 -6.38 -4.16 -6.55
C LEU A 57 -5.99 -2.85 -5.86
N ILE A 58 -4.70 -2.59 -5.79
CA ILE A 58 -4.13 -1.33 -5.33
C ILE A 58 -3.78 -0.49 -6.55
N VAL A 59 -4.32 0.71 -6.62
CA VAL A 59 -4.04 1.67 -7.69
C VAL A 59 -3.33 2.88 -7.09
N ILE A 60 -2.14 3.19 -7.60
CA ILE A 60 -1.33 4.33 -7.18
C ILE A 60 -1.41 5.41 -8.24
N PRO A 61 -2.01 6.58 -7.97
CA PRO A 61 -2.08 7.67 -8.94
C PRO A 61 -0.74 8.40 -9.01
N ASN A 62 -0.04 8.29 -10.15
CA ASN A 62 1.29 8.90 -10.31
C ASN A 62 1.28 10.42 -10.09
N ASP A 63 0.21 11.11 -10.46
CA ASP A 63 0.11 12.56 -10.25
C ASP A 63 0.19 12.95 -8.76
N ARG A 64 -0.32 12.09 -7.86
CA ARG A 64 -0.23 12.31 -6.42
C ARG A 64 1.19 12.21 -5.87
N LEU A 65 2.08 11.48 -6.57
CA LEU A 65 3.49 11.40 -6.19
C LEU A 65 4.21 12.73 -6.39
N LEU A 66 3.73 13.59 -7.29
CA LEU A 66 4.27 14.92 -7.52
C LEU A 66 3.92 15.89 -6.39
N GLU A 67 2.89 15.58 -5.58
CA GLU A 67 2.49 16.38 -4.42
C GLU A 67 3.41 16.12 -3.21
N LEU A 68 4.13 14.99 -3.21
CA LEU A 68 5.06 14.60 -2.14
C LEU A 68 6.41 15.30 -2.23
N ASP A 69 6.74 15.83 -3.39
CA ASP A 69 8.07 16.39 -3.66
C ASP A 69 7.97 17.84 -4.14
N ASP A 70 9.04 18.58 -3.95
CA ASP A 70 9.10 20.00 -4.34
C ASP A 70 8.88 20.14 -5.86
N SER A 71 8.18 21.17 -6.29
CA SER A 71 7.77 21.44 -7.68
C SER A 71 8.91 21.53 -8.72
N SER A 72 10.13 21.17 -8.33
CA SER A 72 11.35 21.15 -9.14
C SER A 72 11.78 19.74 -9.60
N ILE A 73 10.97 18.69 -9.35
CA ILE A 73 11.37 17.31 -9.67
C ILE A 73 11.54 17.12 -11.18
N GLY A 74 12.65 16.50 -11.59
CA GLY A 74 12.88 16.15 -12.98
C GLY A 74 12.01 14.95 -13.43
N ILE A 75 11.69 14.88 -14.74
CA ILE A 75 10.87 13.79 -15.30
C ILE A 75 11.41 12.41 -14.93
N VAL A 76 12.73 12.22 -14.98
CA VAL A 76 13.36 10.93 -14.66
C VAL A 76 13.14 10.57 -13.20
N ASP A 77 13.20 11.55 -12.32
CA ASP A 77 13.02 11.35 -10.89
C ASP A 77 11.54 11.10 -10.57
N ALA A 78 10.60 11.75 -11.25
CA ALA A 78 9.17 11.46 -11.13
C ALA A 78 8.85 9.98 -11.45
N PHE A 79 9.42 9.43 -12.53
CA PHE A 79 9.26 8.00 -12.84
C PHE A 79 9.94 7.09 -11.81
N ARG A 80 11.11 7.50 -11.28
CA ARG A 80 11.79 6.76 -10.22
C ARG A 80 10.96 6.75 -8.93
N THR A 81 10.31 7.85 -8.59
CA THR A 81 9.39 7.93 -7.44
C THR A 81 8.21 6.99 -7.63
N ALA A 82 7.63 6.91 -8.84
CA ALA A 82 6.57 5.96 -9.14
C ALA A 82 7.02 4.50 -9.01
N ASP A 83 8.21 4.16 -9.48
CA ASP A 83 8.78 2.81 -9.33
C ASP A 83 9.01 2.49 -7.84
N THR A 84 9.48 3.47 -7.06
CA THR A 84 9.68 3.30 -5.60
C THR A 84 8.35 3.10 -4.87
N ALA A 85 7.31 3.82 -5.24
CA ALA A 85 5.98 3.65 -4.67
C ALA A 85 5.38 2.26 -4.96
N LEU A 86 5.54 1.77 -6.21
CA LEU A 86 5.15 0.40 -6.56
C LEU A 86 5.92 -0.64 -5.73
N LEU A 87 7.23 -0.48 -5.61
CA LEU A 87 8.07 -1.37 -4.80
C LEU A 87 7.62 -1.36 -3.35
N ALA A 88 7.38 -0.19 -2.78
CA ALA A 88 6.91 -0.04 -1.41
C ALA A 88 5.54 -0.70 -1.19
N GLY A 89 4.61 -0.59 -2.16
CA GLY A 89 3.32 -1.29 -2.13
C GLY A 89 3.46 -2.81 -2.08
N VAL A 90 4.33 -3.35 -2.91
CA VAL A 90 4.60 -4.79 -2.91
C VAL A 90 5.32 -5.22 -1.63
N GLN A 91 6.32 -4.46 -1.19
CA GLN A 91 7.06 -4.76 0.04
C GLN A 91 6.17 -4.70 1.28
N GLY A 92 5.31 -3.69 1.41
CA GLY A 92 4.41 -3.56 2.56
C GLY A 92 3.53 -4.80 2.76
N ILE A 93 3.04 -5.40 1.68
CA ILE A 93 2.27 -6.63 1.74
C ILE A 93 3.19 -7.85 2.01
N THR A 94 4.34 -7.91 1.34
CA THR A 94 5.28 -9.02 1.48
C THR A 94 5.86 -9.07 2.89
N ASP A 95 6.14 -7.92 3.47
CA ASP A 95 6.69 -7.81 4.82
C ASP A 95 5.72 -8.36 5.88
N LEU A 96 4.41 -8.16 5.69
CA LEU A 96 3.40 -8.78 6.55
C LEU A 96 3.45 -10.32 6.52
N LEU A 97 3.92 -10.90 5.40
CA LEU A 97 3.93 -12.34 5.18
C LEU A 97 5.27 -13.02 5.49
N THR A 98 6.39 -12.30 5.36
CA THR A 98 7.73 -12.93 5.27
C THR A 98 8.73 -12.53 6.32
N ILE A 99 8.61 -11.34 6.92
CA ILE A 99 9.56 -10.89 7.94
C ILE A 99 9.26 -11.64 9.23
N ASN A 100 10.30 -12.08 9.95
CA ASN A 100 10.20 -12.67 11.31
C ASN A 100 9.49 -11.68 12.24
N PRO A 101 8.16 -11.70 12.35
CA PRO A 101 7.46 -10.70 13.11
C PRO A 101 7.49 -11.15 14.58
N TYR A 102 7.72 -10.21 15.46
CA TYR A 102 7.45 -10.42 16.89
C TYR A 102 5.96 -10.68 17.12
N ILE A 103 5.10 -10.11 16.27
CA ILE A 103 3.67 -10.40 16.23
C ILE A 103 3.38 -10.96 14.85
N HIS A 104 3.11 -12.26 14.78
CA HIS A 104 2.72 -12.94 13.56
C HIS A 104 1.31 -12.54 13.14
N VAL A 105 1.19 -12.09 11.91
CA VAL A 105 -0.12 -12.04 11.23
C VAL A 105 -0.30 -13.39 10.53
N ASP A 106 -1.38 -14.08 10.84
CA ASP A 106 -1.66 -15.36 10.18
C ASP A 106 -2.07 -15.12 8.72
N PHE A 107 -1.59 -15.96 7.81
CA PHE A 107 -1.96 -15.85 6.38
C PHE A 107 -3.49 -15.88 6.18
N SER A 108 -4.19 -16.63 7.03
CA SER A 108 -5.66 -16.68 7.04
C SER A 108 -6.29 -15.31 7.36
N ASP A 109 -5.66 -14.53 8.24
CA ASP A 109 -6.14 -13.21 8.62
C ASP A 109 -6.00 -12.22 7.48
N ILE A 110 -4.83 -12.21 6.82
CA ILE A 110 -4.59 -11.39 5.63
C ILE A 110 -5.55 -11.78 4.52
N THR A 111 -5.75 -13.08 4.30
CA THR A 111 -6.70 -13.58 3.31
C THR A 111 -8.12 -13.14 3.63
N SER A 112 -8.54 -13.12 4.89
CA SER A 112 -9.89 -12.71 5.30
C SER A 112 -10.20 -11.25 4.94
N ILE A 113 -9.20 -10.38 4.95
CA ILE A 113 -9.35 -8.96 4.58
C ILE A 113 -9.24 -8.77 3.07
N LEU A 114 -8.25 -9.38 2.43
CA LEU A 114 -7.91 -9.08 1.04
C LEU A 114 -8.66 -9.93 0.02
N GLN A 115 -9.17 -11.11 0.40
CA GLN A 115 -9.89 -11.98 -0.52
C GLN A 115 -11.21 -11.35 -0.97
N ASN A 116 -11.35 -11.13 -2.28
CA ASN A 116 -12.52 -10.50 -2.89
C ASN A 116 -12.83 -9.09 -2.35
N SER A 117 -11.83 -8.38 -1.83
CA SER A 117 -12.00 -7.00 -1.36
C SER A 117 -12.20 -6.00 -2.51
N GLY A 118 -11.80 -6.35 -3.72
CA GLY A 118 -11.93 -5.51 -4.90
C GLY A 118 -10.89 -4.40 -4.92
N THR A 119 -11.24 -3.20 -4.47
CA THR A 119 -10.29 -2.07 -4.40
C THR A 119 -9.65 -2.04 -3.02
N ALA A 120 -8.33 -1.91 -3.00
CA ALA A 120 -7.56 -1.66 -1.79
C ALA A 120 -6.81 -0.33 -1.90
N LEU A 121 -6.70 0.36 -0.78
CA LEU A 121 -5.92 1.58 -0.64
C LEU A 121 -4.58 1.26 0.02
N PHE A 122 -3.58 2.09 -0.24
CA PHE A 122 -2.25 1.87 0.27
C PHE A 122 -1.62 3.21 0.70
N GLY A 123 -1.17 3.28 1.94
CA GLY A 123 -0.48 4.44 2.48
C GLY A 123 0.76 4.04 3.26
N ILE A 124 1.79 4.88 3.19
CA ILE A 124 3.02 4.75 3.95
C ILE A 124 3.32 6.06 4.65
N GLY A 125 3.70 5.97 5.93
CA GLY A 125 4.26 7.05 6.69
C GLY A 125 5.53 6.62 7.41
N ALA A 126 6.49 7.52 7.49
CA ALA A 126 7.72 7.33 8.25
C ALA A 126 8.02 8.58 9.06
N ALA A 127 8.44 8.39 10.30
CA ALA A 127 8.81 9.49 11.19
C ALA A 127 9.91 9.07 12.17
N ARG A 128 10.55 10.08 12.79
CA ARG A 128 11.63 9.91 13.76
C ARG A 128 11.39 10.75 14.99
N GLY A 129 12.04 10.41 16.10
CA GLY A 129 11.98 11.17 17.33
C GLY A 129 10.86 10.73 18.28
N GLU A 130 10.53 11.58 19.25
CA GLU A 130 9.64 11.19 20.36
C GLU A 130 8.20 10.91 19.94
N ASP A 131 7.68 11.63 18.93
CA ASP A 131 6.30 11.49 18.43
C ASP A 131 6.22 10.67 17.12
N ARG A 132 7.24 9.86 16.82
CA ARG A 132 7.35 9.11 15.56
C ARG A 132 6.14 8.22 15.27
N ALA A 133 5.52 7.66 16.29
CA ALA A 133 4.38 6.76 16.14
C ALA A 133 3.13 7.48 15.62
N ALA A 134 2.79 8.61 16.24
CA ALA A 134 1.65 9.43 15.80
C ALA A 134 1.89 10.01 14.41
N GLN A 135 3.07 10.60 14.19
CA GLN A 135 3.42 11.22 12.92
C GLN A 135 3.46 10.20 11.77
N ALA A 136 4.08 9.03 11.96
CA ALA A 136 4.12 8.00 10.94
C ALA A 136 2.71 7.48 10.60
N ALA A 137 1.85 7.26 11.60
CA ALA A 137 0.48 6.83 11.37
C ALA A 137 -0.34 7.91 10.65
N GLU A 138 -0.24 9.17 11.06
CA GLU A 138 -0.92 10.31 10.43
C GLU A 138 -0.50 10.45 8.96
N ILE A 139 0.80 10.40 8.67
CA ILE A 139 1.32 10.44 7.30
C ILE A 139 0.78 9.26 6.48
N ALA A 140 0.73 8.05 7.06
CA ALA A 140 0.24 6.87 6.37
C ALA A 140 -1.24 7.00 5.96
N ILE A 141 -2.13 7.41 6.89
CA ILE A 141 -3.57 7.55 6.61
C ILE A 141 -3.92 8.79 5.78
N SER A 142 -3.04 9.80 5.78
CA SER A 142 -3.17 11.01 4.96
C SER A 142 -2.34 10.95 3.68
N SER A 143 -1.77 9.78 3.38
CA SER A 143 -0.88 9.61 2.24
C SER A 143 -1.59 9.99 0.94
N PRO A 144 -0.98 10.85 0.11
CA PRO A 144 -1.55 11.18 -1.21
C PRO A 144 -1.57 9.97 -2.16
N LEU A 145 -0.95 8.85 -1.79
CA LEU A 145 -1.05 7.57 -2.51
C LEU A 145 -2.44 6.93 -2.37
N LEU A 146 -3.23 7.34 -1.38
CA LEU A 146 -4.62 6.93 -1.25
C LEU A 146 -5.46 7.66 -2.30
N GLU A 147 -6.15 6.92 -3.17
CA GLU A 147 -7.11 7.52 -4.12
C GLU A 147 -8.35 8.08 -3.41
N GLU A 148 -8.72 7.48 -2.28
CA GLU A 148 -9.90 7.80 -1.47
C GLU A 148 -9.54 7.85 0.02
N SER A 149 -10.45 8.33 0.85
CA SER A 149 -10.31 8.31 2.31
C SER A 149 -10.41 6.89 2.87
N ILE A 150 -9.70 6.63 3.95
CA ILE A 150 -9.80 5.37 4.70
C ILE A 150 -11.13 5.23 5.47
N ASP A 151 -11.95 6.28 5.58
CA ASP A 151 -13.17 6.34 6.40
C ASP A 151 -14.18 5.21 6.11
N GLY A 152 -14.19 4.68 4.90
CA GLY A 152 -15.08 3.59 4.49
C GLY A 152 -14.46 2.20 4.56
N ALA A 153 -13.20 2.08 4.96
CA ALA A 153 -12.49 0.81 4.97
C ALA A 153 -13.10 -0.16 5.99
N SER A 154 -13.55 -1.32 5.52
CA SER A 154 -14.10 -2.40 6.34
C SER A 154 -13.04 -3.37 6.87
N GLY A 155 -11.88 -3.40 6.22
CA GLY A 155 -10.72 -4.17 6.64
C GLY A 155 -9.46 -3.34 6.52
N VAL A 156 -8.59 -3.39 7.52
CA VAL A 156 -7.34 -2.62 7.56
C VAL A 156 -6.19 -3.53 7.98
N LEU A 157 -5.15 -3.52 7.17
CA LEU A 157 -3.88 -4.16 7.50
C LEU A 157 -2.87 -3.07 7.87
N ILE A 158 -2.25 -3.19 9.04
CA ILE A 158 -1.23 -2.27 9.52
C ILE A 158 0.07 -3.01 9.66
N ASN A 159 1.13 -2.54 9.01
CA ASN A 159 2.49 -3.00 9.25
C ASN A 159 3.30 -1.90 9.93
N ILE A 160 3.83 -2.20 11.11
CA ILE A 160 4.72 -1.30 11.85
C ILE A 160 6.12 -1.87 11.76
N ALA A 161 7.05 -1.08 11.22
CA ALA A 161 8.47 -1.43 11.15
C ALA A 161 9.29 -0.40 11.93
N ALA A 162 10.12 -0.86 12.85
CA ALA A 162 10.96 -0.04 13.72
C ALA A 162 12.15 -0.84 14.25
N SER A 163 13.04 -0.18 14.98
CA SER A 163 14.12 -0.84 15.72
C SER A 163 13.62 -1.50 17.01
N ASN A 164 14.48 -2.28 17.64
CA ASN A 164 14.16 -3.02 18.87
C ASN A 164 13.86 -2.13 20.10
N ASP A 165 14.05 -0.81 20.01
CA ASP A 165 13.72 0.16 21.04
C ASP A 165 12.24 0.56 21.08
N LEU A 166 11.43 0.05 20.14
CA LEU A 166 10.01 0.34 20.01
C LEU A 166 9.25 0.02 21.29
N LYS A 167 8.48 1.00 21.75
CA LYS A 167 7.68 0.89 22.98
C LYS A 167 6.26 0.44 22.66
N LEU A 168 5.65 -0.35 23.55
CA LEU A 168 4.25 -0.75 23.42
C LEU A 168 3.29 0.46 23.32
N ALA A 169 3.62 1.56 23.99
CA ALA A 169 2.85 2.79 23.90
C ALA A 169 2.82 3.38 22.48
N GLU A 170 3.95 3.30 21.77
CA GLU A 170 4.06 3.77 20.38
C GLU A 170 3.21 2.89 19.45
N VAL A 171 3.23 1.57 19.62
CA VAL A 171 2.38 0.65 18.85
C VAL A 171 0.90 0.96 19.09
N ASN A 172 0.49 1.12 20.34
CA ASN A 172 -0.90 1.48 20.69
C ASN A 172 -1.31 2.82 20.09
N GLN A 173 -0.43 3.80 20.09
CA GLN A 173 -0.67 5.11 19.52
C GLN A 173 -0.88 5.03 18.01
N ALA A 174 0.03 4.38 17.28
CA ALA A 174 -0.07 4.24 15.83
C ALA A 174 -1.34 3.48 15.41
N VAL A 175 -1.62 2.32 16.05
CA VAL A 175 -2.83 1.54 15.77
C VAL A 175 -4.09 2.32 16.15
N GLY A 176 -4.06 3.10 17.22
CA GLY A 176 -5.16 3.97 17.65
C GLY A 176 -5.52 5.00 16.58
N PHE A 177 -4.54 5.70 16.03
CA PHE A 177 -4.74 6.67 14.94
C PHE A 177 -5.42 6.04 13.72
N VAL A 178 -4.93 4.90 13.28
CA VAL A 178 -5.50 4.21 12.12
C VAL A 178 -6.93 3.73 12.42
N ARG A 179 -7.18 3.24 13.63
CA ARG A 179 -8.52 2.79 14.05
C ARG A 179 -9.54 3.92 14.09
N GLU A 180 -9.15 5.10 14.54
CA GLU A 180 -10.02 6.28 14.59
C GLU A 180 -10.39 6.77 13.18
N ALA A 181 -9.49 6.58 12.20
CA ALA A 181 -9.70 6.97 10.83
C ALA A 181 -10.49 5.95 10.00
N ALA A 182 -10.52 4.68 10.41
CA ALA A 182 -11.24 3.62 9.72
C ALA A 182 -12.72 3.55 10.13
N HIS A 183 -13.51 2.73 9.41
CA HIS A 183 -14.89 2.48 9.82
C HIS A 183 -14.95 1.90 11.25
N PRO A 184 -15.91 2.31 12.11
CA PRO A 184 -16.00 1.83 13.50
C PRO A 184 -16.05 0.30 13.66
N GLU A 185 -16.58 -0.40 12.68
CA GLU A 185 -16.66 -1.87 12.65
C GLU A 185 -15.56 -2.52 11.79
N ALA A 186 -14.52 -1.75 11.41
CA ALA A 186 -13.44 -2.29 10.59
C ALA A 186 -12.68 -3.40 11.31
N GLN A 187 -12.41 -4.47 10.59
CA GLN A 187 -11.48 -5.50 11.04
C GLN A 187 -10.05 -4.97 10.89
N ILE A 188 -9.34 -4.81 12.00
CA ILE A 188 -7.97 -4.30 12.01
C ILE A 188 -7.02 -5.42 12.38
N ILE A 189 -6.08 -5.70 11.50
CA ILE A 189 -4.99 -6.64 11.71
C ILE A 189 -3.69 -5.87 11.66
N PHE A 190 -2.80 -6.07 12.64
CA PHE A 190 -1.51 -5.43 12.65
C PHE A 190 -0.37 -6.44 12.78
N GLY A 191 0.71 -6.19 12.04
CA GLY A 191 1.98 -6.88 12.13
C GLY A 191 3.07 -5.94 12.63
N LEU A 192 4.09 -6.53 13.24
CA LEU A 192 5.23 -5.81 13.79
C LEU A 192 6.53 -6.42 13.30
N ALA A 193 7.31 -5.66 12.55
CA ALA A 193 8.64 -6.02 12.07
C ALA A 193 9.70 -5.20 12.82
N LEU A 194 10.63 -5.88 13.49
CA LEU A 194 11.72 -5.23 14.21
C LEU A 194 13.04 -5.49 13.49
N ASP A 195 13.74 -4.40 13.14
CA ASP A 195 15.08 -4.44 12.54
C ASP A 195 15.85 -3.19 12.98
N ASP A 196 17.01 -3.38 13.59
CA ASP A 196 17.86 -2.29 14.07
C ASP A 196 18.38 -1.38 12.93
N ALA A 197 18.24 -1.79 11.68
CA ALA A 197 18.53 -0.94 10.52
C ALA A 197 17.63 0.30 10.43
N TYR A 198 16.46 0.29 11.07
CA TYR A 198 15.57 1.46 11.13
C TYR A 198 16.09 2.57 12.06
N GLY A 199 16.99 2.24 13.02
CA GLY A 199 17.51 3.22 13.99
C GLY A 199 16.38 3.87 14.80
N ASP A 200 16.25 5.20 14.73
CA ASP A 200 15.16 5.95 15.38
C ASP A 200 13.90 6.13 14.52
N GLU A 201 13.92 5.62 13.29
CA GLU A 201 12.77 5.68 12.38
C GLU A 201 11.71 4.64 12.74
N MET A 202 10.46 5.06 12.71
CA MET A 202 9.30 4.19 12.69
C MET A 202 8.57 4.36 11.37
N ARG A 203 8.24 3.25 10.74
CA ARG A 203 7.46 3.21 9.50
C ARG A 203 6.14 2.53 9.75
N VAL A 204 5.07 3.16 9.30
CA VAL A 204 3.71 2.62 9.33
C VAL A 204 3.25 2.46 7.89
N THR A 205 2.80 1.26 7.55
CA THR A 205 2.16 0.94 6.27
C THR A 205 0.74 0.50 6.53
N VAL A 206 -0.19 1.11 5.81
CA VAL A 206 -1.63 0.84 5.93
C VAL A 206 -2.18 0.47 4.57
#